data_4aa453fec6ee0d6e798e924ee125245a
#
_entry.id   4aa453fec6ee0d6e798e924ee125245a
#
_cell.length_a   1.000
_cell.length_b   1.000
_cell.length_c   1.000
_cell.angle_alpha   90.00
_cell.angle_beta   90.00
_cell.angle_gamma   90.00
#
_symmetry.space_group_name_H-M   'P 1'
#
loop_
_entity.id
_entity.type
_entity.pdbx_description
1 polymer ?
#
loop_
_entity_poly.entity_id
_entity_poly.type
_entity_poly.pdbx_seq_one_letter_code
_entity_poly.pdbx_strand_id
1 'polypeptide(L)'
;MENLKQSDLISFCRNQLSKLPVKKILLAYSGGQDSSVLLDCLHKVSQDKSISLRTIHINHGLSSDAINFEKHCKVITQQLNIPHETIMIHIDSSSNIEERCRLKRYEALVRSCQNDEVIFTGHHEEDQIETFLLRLMRGSGARGLSSMKMLSWYDEKMIFRPFLCVSKSRIDEYCSQNKISFVQDLSCLLYTSPSPRD
;
A
#
# COMPACT_ATOMS: atom_id res chain seq x y z
N MET A 1 -8.56 17.42 -18.60
CA MET A 1 -8.51 17.09 -17.16
C MET A 1 -9.93 17.20 -16.65
N GLU A 2 -10.64 16.09 -16.60
CA GLU A 2 -11.99 16.07 -16.05
C GLU A 2 -11.91 16.35 -14.54
N ASN A 3 -12.65 17.38 -14.11
CA ASN A 3 -12.96 17.63 -12.72
C ASN A 3 -13.66 16.37 -12.16
N LEU A 4 -12.88 15.45 -11.62
CA LEU A 4 -13.39 14.38 -10.77
C LEU A 4 -13.92 15.07 -9.51
N LYS A 5 -15.23 15.46 -9.59
CA LYS A 5 -15.98 15.87 -8.42
C LYS A 5 -15.75 14.87 -7.30
N GLN A 6 -15.76 15.36 -6.10
CA GLN A 6 -15.60 14.80 -4.78
C GLN A 6 -16.22 13.40 -4.49
N SER A 7 -16.98 12.89 -5.41
CA SER A 7 -17.60 11.59 -5.36
C SER A 7 -16.67 10.60 -6.01
N ASP A 8 -15.82 10.04 -5.18
CA ASP A 8 -15.84 8.62 -5.25
C ASP A 8 -14.51 7.98 -5.61
N LEU A 9 -13.62 7.88 -4.60
CA LEU A 9 -12.53 6.93 -4.67
C LEU A 9 -13.03 5.50 -4.99
N ILE A 10 -14.28 5.19 -4.60
CA ILE A 10 -14.92 3.92 -4.92
C ILE A 10 -15.15 3.79 -6.43
N SER A 11 -15.79 4.82 -7.05
CA SER A 11 -16.00 4.84 -8.50
C SER A 11 -14.69 4.89 -9.26
N PHE A 12 -13.70 5.59 -8.74
CA PHE A 12 -12.34 5.57 -9.29
C PHE A 12 -11.76 4.16 -9.26
N CYS A 13 -11.77 3.48 -8.11
CA CYS A 13 -11.31 2.08 -7.98
C CYS A 13 -12.10 1.15 -8.91
N ARG A 14 -13.43 1.31 -8.97
CA ARG A 14 -14.29 0.52 -9.87
C ARG A 14 -13.89 0.68 -11.33
N ASN A 15 -13.61 1.91 -11.77
CA ASN A 15 -13.15 2.21 -13.12
C ASN A 15 -11.75 1.64 -13.40
N GLN A 16 -10.83 1.72 -12.45
CA GLN A 16 -9.50 1.12 -12.61
C GLN A 16 -9.59 -0.41 -12.71
N LEU A 17 -10.40 -1.05 -11.86
CA LEU A 17 -10.61 -2.49 -11.87
C LEU A 17 -11.30 -2.99 -13.15
N SER A 18 -12.19 -2.19 -13.75
CA SER A 18 -12.86 -2.58 -15.00
C SER A 18 -11.92 -2.66 -16.21
N LYS A 19 -10.75 -2.04 -16.12
CA LYS A 19 -9.71 -2.07 -17.17
C LYS A 19 -8.80 -3.30 -17.09
N LEU A 20 -8.93 -4.08 -16.02
CA LEU A 20 -8.08 -5.23 -15.74
C LEU A 20 -8.93 -6.51 -15.66
N PRO A 21 -8.48 -7.65 -16.20
CA PRO A 21 -9.17 -8.92 -16.09
C PRO A 21 -8.96 -9.55 -14.70
N VAL A 22 -9.14 -8.77 -13.62
CA VAL A 22 -8.88 -9.17 -12.23
C VAL A 22 -10.14 -9.73 -11.60
N LYS A 23 -10.05 -10.95 -11.09
CA LYS A 23 -11.10 -11.61 -10.31
C LYS A 23 -10.70 -11.86 -8.87
N LYS A 24 -9.40 -11.90 -8.58
CA LYS A 24 -8.88 -12.14 -7.23
C LYS A 24 -7.83 -11.09 -6.88
N ILE A 25 -7.96 -10.50 -5.72
CA ILE A 25 -7.12 -9.43 -5.20
C ILE A 25 -6.45 -9.88 -3.91
N LEU A 26 -5.12 -9.76 -3.86
CA LEU A 26 -4.33 -9.79 -2.65
C LEU A 26 -3.93 -8.36 -2.28
N LEU A 27 -4.57 -7.77 -1.26
CA LEU A 27 -4.21 -6.45 -0.78
C LEU A 27 -3.07 -6.54 0.24
N ALA A 28 -1.95 -5.88 -0.04
CA ALA A 28 -0.91 -5.61 0.95
C ALA A 28 -1.44 -4.57 1.95
N TYR A 29 -1.93 -5.04 3.10
CA TYR A 29 -2.60 -4.25 4.11
C TYR A 29 -1.66 -3.95 5.28
N SER A 30 -1.13 -2.74 5.34
CA SER A 30 -0.22 -2.32 6.43
C SER A 30 -0.94 -1.94 7.71
N GLY A 31 -2.24 -1.58 7.66
CA GLY A 31 -2.98 -1.00 8.77
C GLY A 31 -2.85 0.53 8.88
N GLY A 32 -1.98 1.13 8.06
CA GLY A 32 -1.88 2.59 7.93
C GLY A 32 -3.02 3.16 7.09
N GLN A 33 -3.16 4.48 7.09
CA GLN A 33 -4.30 5.21 6.51
C GLN A 33 -4.55 4.84 5.04
N ASP A 34 -3.53 4.92 4.18
CA ASP A 34 -3.70 4.75 2.73
C ASP A 34 -4.15 3.34 2.37
N SER A 35 -3.57 2.34 3.02
CA SER A 35 -3.96 0.94 2.84
C SER A 35 -5.35 0.64 3.43
N SER A 36 -5.77 1.36 4.49
CA SER A 36 -7.10 1.22 5.10
C SER A 36 -8.19 1.84 4.21
N VAL A 37 -7.90 3.00 3.61
CA VAL A 37 -8.78 3.61 2.62
C VAL A 37 -8.91 2.73 1.38
N LEU A 38 -7.79 2.17 0.90
CA LEU A 38 -7.83 1.25 -0.23
C LEU A 38 -8.63 -0.02 0.10
N LEU A 39 -8.47 -0.58 1.30
CA LEU A 39 -9.24 -1.74 1.76
C LEU A 39 -10.75 -1.46 1.72
N ASP A 40 -11.19 -0.32 2.26
CA ASP A 40 -12.61 0.07 2.27
C ASP A 40 -13.17 0.23 0.85
N CYS A 41 -12.43 0.92 -0.04
CA CYS A 41 -12.81 1.07 -1.43
C CYS A 41 -12.93 -0.29 -2.16
N LEU A 42 -11.93 -1.17 -1.99
CA LEU A 42 -11.93 -2.48 -2.62
C LEU A 42 -13.03 -3.38 -2.06
N HIS A 43 -13.27 -3.35 -0.75
CA HIS A 43 -14.36 -4.08 -0.12
C HIS A 43 -15.71 -3.69 -0.70
N LYS A 44 -16.02 -2.39 -0.78
CA LYS A 44 -17.26 -1.89 -1.38
C LYS A 44 -17.41 -2.28 -2.86
N VAL A 45 -16.31 -2.22 -3.63
CA VAL A 45 -16.34 -2.63 -5.05
C VAL A 45 -16.51 -4.14 -5.19
N SER A 46 -15.94 -4.95 -4.30
CA SER A 46 -16.02 -6.41 -4.34
C SER A 46 -17.44 -6.92 -4.05
N GLN A 47 -18.24 -6.19 -3.26
CA GLN A 47 -19.65 -6.52 -3.02
C GLN A 47 -20.50 -6.45 -4.29
N ASP A 48 -20.20 -5.50 -5.18
CA ASP A 48 -20.93 -5.28 -6.43
C ASP A 48 -20.44 -6.18 -7.59
N LYS A 49 -19.23 -6.69 -7.47
CA LYS A 49 -18.60 -7.52 -8.51
C LYS A 49 -18.16 -8.84 -7.89
N SER A 50 -18.22 -9.91 -8.64
CA SER A 50 -17.71 -11.24 -8.22
C SER A 50 -16.17 -11.24 -8.12
N ILE A 51 -15.62 -10.32 -7.31
CA ILE A 51 -14.19 -10.18 -7.05
C ILE A 51 -13.90 -10.74 -5.67
N SER A 52 -13.02 -11.71 -5.58
CA SER A 52 -12.50 -12.21 -4.32
C SER A 52 -11.42 -11.26 -3.78
N LEU A 53 -11.58 -10.79 -2.56
CA LEU A 53 -10.62 -9.93 -1.87
C LEU A 53 -10.09 -10.67 -0.64
N ARG A 54 -8.78 -10.74 -0.51
CA ARG A 54 -8.08 -11.12 0.73
C ARG A 54 -6.95 -10.15 1.02
N THR A 55 -6.48 -10.14 2.25
CA THR A 55 -5.48 -9.20 2.73
C THR A 55 -4.28 -9.93 3.32
N ILE A 56 -3.12 -9.29 3.23
CA ILE A 56 -1.89 -9.77 3.85
C ILE A 56 -1.19 -8.62 4.56
N HIS A 57 -0.82 -8.82 5.81
CA HIS A 57 0.02 -7.92 6.60
C HIS A 57 1.44 -8.48 6.70
N ILE A 58 2.43 -7.68 6.35
CA ILE A 58 3.84 -8.04 6.52
C ILE A 58 4.39 -7.33 7.74
N ASN A 59 4.66 -8.10 8.79
CA ASN A 59 5.23 -7.60 10.03
C ASN A 59 6.76 -7.71 9.99
N HIS A 60 7.45 -6.58 10.05
CA HIS A 60 8.91 -6.50 9.99
C HIS A 60 9.58 -6.73 11.36
N GLY A 61 8.81 -6.73 12.45
CA GLY A 61 9.33 -6.91 13.81
C GLY A 61 10.26 -5.78 14.32
N LEU A 62 10.36 -4.67 13.57
CA LEU A 62 11.31 -3.59 13.87
C LEU A 62 10.78 -2.53 14.83
N SER A 63 9.48 -2.43 14.97
CA SER A 63 8.81 -1.40 15.79
C SER A 63 8.10 -2.05 16.97
N SER A 64 8.15 -1.39 18.14
CA SER A 64 7.29 -1.73 19.29
C SER A 64 5.80 -1.70 18.93
N ASP A 65 5.43 -0.89 17.94
CA ASP A 65 4.06 -0.73 17.46
C ASP A 65 3.64 -1.81 16.45
N ALA A 66 4.57 -2.64 15.97
CA ALA A 66 4.26 -3.70 15.00
C ALA A 66 3.11 -4.62 15.45
N ILE A 67 3.02 -4.89 16.75
CA ILE A 67 1.94 -5.68 17.36
C ILE A 67 0.59 -4.95 17.26
N ASN A 68 0.58 -3.61 17.39
CA ASN A 68 -0.63 -2.80 17.30
C ASN A 68 -1.16 -2.78 15.86
N PHE A 69 -0.26 -2.66 14.87
CA PHE A 69 -0.61 -2.76 13.45
C PHE A 69 -1.21 -4.14 13.11
N GLU A 70 -0.57 -5.21 13.56
CA GLU A 70 -1.08 -6.57 13.31
C GLU A 70 -2.46 -6.79 13.95
N LYS A 71 -2.64 -6.39 15.22
CA LYS A 71 -3.94 -6.50 15.89
C LYS A 71 -5.01 -5.71 15.18
N HIS A 72 -4.70 -4.47 14.78
CA HIS A 72 -5.61 -3.62 14.04
C HIS A 72 -6.03 -4.27 12.73
N CYS A 73 -5.08 -4.76 11.94
CA CYS A 73 -5.36 -5.45 10.68
C CYS A 73 -6.30 -6.65 10.88
N LYS A 74 -6.06 -7.47 11.90
CA LYS A 74 -6.92 -8.62 12.23
C LYS A 74 -8.33 -8.19 12.61
N VAL A 75 -8.48 -7.18 13.46
CA VAL A 75 -9.79 -6.69 13.92
C VAL A 75 -10.61 -6.16 12.74
N ILE A 76 -10.03 -5.28 11.92
CA ILE A 76 -10.74 -4.68 10.79
C ILE A 76 -11.14 -5.74 9.77
N THR A 77 -10.24 -6.64 9.41
CA THR A 77 -10.54 -7.69 8.41
C THR A 77 -11.59 -8.68 8.90
N GLN A 78 -11.59 -9.01 10.21
CA GLN A 78 -12.65 -9.82 10.81
C GLN A 78 -14.02 -9.12 10.75
N GLN A 79 -14.09 -7.82 11.07
CA GLN A 79 -15.33 -7.03 10.99
C GLN A 79 -15.90 -6.98 9.56
N LEU A 80 -15.02 -6.96 8.57
CA LEU A 80 -15.40 -6.93 7.16
C LEU A 80 -15.60 -8.33 6.55
N ASN A 81 -15.38 -9.41 7.31
CA ASN A 81 -15.39 -10.80 6.82
C ASN A 81 -14.43 -11.04 5.64
N ILE A 82 -13.26 -10.39 5.67
CA ILE A 82 -12.22 -10.53 4.65
C ILE A 82 -11.14 -11.50 5.14
N PRO A 83 -10.77 -12.54 4.36
CA PRO A 83 -9.65 -13.40 4.70
C PRO A 83 -8.35 -12.62 4.87
N HIS A 84 -7.65 -12.86 5.97
CA HIS A 84 -6.44 -12.14 6.36
C HIS A 84 -5.32 -13.08 6.78
N GLU A 85 -4.12 -12.77 6.33
CA GLU A 85 -2.88 -13.47 6.70
C GLU A 85 -1.87 -12.45 7.23
N THR A 86 -1.11 -12.81 8.27
CA THR A 86 0.05 -12.05 8.75
C THR A 86 1.30 -12.87 8.55
N ILE A 87 2.31 -12.28 7.92
CA ILE A 87 3.64 -12.88 7.75
C ILE A 87 4.66 -12.06 8.52
N MET A 88 5.41 -12.74 9.39
CA MET A 88 6.55 -12.18 10.09
C MET A 88 7.79 -12.31 9.19
N ILE A 89 8.51 -11.23 8.97
CA ILE A 89 9.81 -11.27 8.28
C ILE A 89 10.91 -10.81 9.24
N HIS A 90 12.01 -11.57 9.25
CA HIS A 90 13.19 -11.21 10.04
C HIS A 90 14.18 -10.45 9.16
N ILE A 91 14.69 -9.35 9.69
CA ILE A 91 15.68 -8.51 9.03
C ILE A 91 16.92 -8.46 9.93
N ASP A 92 18.02 -9.00 9.42
CA ASP A 92 19.30 -8.89 10.11
C ASP A 92 19.75 -7.43 10.13
N SER A 93 20.19 -6.95 11.28
CA SER A 93 20.66 -5.59 11.50
C SER A 93 21.97 -5.34 10.74
N SER A 94 21.88 -4.88 9.52
CA SER A 94 23.00 -4.46 8.70
C SER A 94 22.66 -3.19 7.94
N SER A 95 23.61 -2.59 7.25
CA SER A 95 23.40 -1.40 6.41
C SER A 95 22.23 -1.56 5.42
N ASN A 96 21.55 -0.48 5.08
CA ASN A 96 20.43 -0.42 4.14
C ASN A 96 19.15 -1.17 4.60
N ILE A 97 18.80 -1.04 5.88
CA ILE A 97 17.62 -1.70 6.48
C ILE A 97 16.35 -1.46 5.65
N GLU A 98 16.10 -0.21 5.23
CA GLU A 98 14.89 0.17 4.48
C GLU A 98 14.77 -0.59 3.14
N GLU A 99 15.85 -0.66 2.36
CA GLU A 99 15.86 -1.36 1.08
C GLU A 99 15.66 -2.87 1.28
N ARG A 100 16.26 -3.45 2.31
CA ARG A 100 16.10 -4.87 2.66
C ARG A 100 14.69 -5.17 3.14
N CYS A 101 14.08 -4.30 3.96
CA CYS A 101 12.68 -4.39 4.35
C CYS A 101 11.78 -4.42 3.12
N ARG A 102 12.05 -3.51 2.18
CA ARG A 102 11.30 -3.42 0.94
C ARG A 102 11.44 -4.70 0.11
N LEU A 103 12.65 -5.20 -0.10
CA LEU A 103 12.87 -6.44 -0.87
C LEU A 103 12.17 -7.64 -0.23
N LYS A 104 12.40 -7.87 1.07
CA LYS A 104 11.78 -8.99 1.79
C LYS A 104 10.25 -8.89 1.83
N ARG A 105 9.70 -7.66 1.89
CA ARG A 105 8.25 -7.44 1.77
C ARG A 105 7.72 -7.92 0.43
N TYR A 106 8.37 -7.53 -0.68
CA TYR A 106 7.94 -7.97 -2.00
C TYR A 106 8.09 -9.48 -2.19
N GLU A 107 9.18 -10.08 -1.72
CA GLU A 107 9.35 -11.53 -1.72
C GLU A 107 8.23 -12.25 -0.96
N ALA A 108 7.87 -11.77 0.24
CA ALA A 108 6.79 -12.34 1.03
C ALA A 108 5.43 -12.21 0.32
N LEU A 109 5.14 -11.02 -0.27
CA LEU A 109 3.92 -10.79 -1.03
C LEU A 109 3.81 -11.73 -2.23
N VAL A 110 4.89 -11.89 -2.99
CA VAL A 110 4.92 -12.76 -4.18
C VAL A 110 4.73 -14.22 -3.81
N ARG A 111 5.41 -14.69 -2.74
CA ARG A 111 5.27 -16.08 -2.26
C ARG A 111 3.85 -16.40 -1.80
N SER A 112 3.15 -15.43 -1.20
CA SER A 112 1.76 -15.62 -0.74
C SER A 112 0.73 -15.41 -1.84
N CYS A 113 1.12 -14.78 -2.95
CA CYS A 113 0.21 -14.48 -4.06
C CYS A 113 -0.10 -15.74 -4.86
N GLN A 114 -1.37 -16.11 -4.95
CA GLN A 114 -1.84 -17.23 -5.76
C GLN A 114 -1.71 -16.93 -7.27
N ASN A 115 -1.83 -17.95 -8.13
CA ASN A 115 -1.51 -17.78 -9.56
C ASN A 115 -2.45 -16.81 -10.29
N ASP A 116 -3.68 -16.70 -9.86
CA ASP A 116 -4.73 -15.87 -10.47
C ASP A 116 -5.04 -14.60 -9.66
N GLU A 117 -4.19 -14.28 -8.69
CA GLU A 117 -4.29 -13.05 -7.90
C GLU A 117 -3.43 -11.93 -8.45
N VAL A 118 -3.90 -10.71 -8.22
CA VAL A 118 -3.12 -9.48 -8.42
C VAL A 118 -2.87 -8.84 -7.07
N ILE A 119 -1.60 -8.46 -6.82
CA ILE A 119 -1.19 -7.78 -5.61
C ILE A 119 -1.57 -6.30 -5.73
N PHE A 120 -2.33 -5.78 -4.76
CA PHE A 120 -2.69 -4.37 -4.67
C PHE A 120 -1.92 -3.71 -3.53
N THR A 121 -1.47 -2.46 -3.76
CA THR A 121 -0.76 -1.67 -2.75
C THR A 121 -1.30 -0.24 -2.72
N GLY A 122 -1.30 0.38 -1.53
CA GLY A 122 -1.86 1.71 -1.28
C GLY A 122 -0.94 2.88 -1.60
N HIS A 123 0.06 2.73 -2.49
CA HIS A 123 0.92 3.83 -2.90
C HIS A 123 0.14 4.91 -3.63
N HIS A 124 0.45 6.18 -3.33
CA HIS A 124 -0.24 7.36 -3.85
C HIS A 124 0.71 8.36 -4.54
N GLU A 125 0.21 9.53 -4.90
CA GLU A 125 0.95 10.52 -5.70
C GLU A 125 2.21 11.02 -4.97
N GLU A 126 2.13 11.29 -3.67
CA GLU A 126 3.28 11.77 -2.89
C GLU A 126 4.38 10.72 -2.78
N ASP A 127 4.06 9.42 -2.73
CA ASP A 127 5.07 8.34 -2.80
C ASP A 127 5.84 8.37 -4.13
N GLN A 128 5.19 8.81 -5.21
CA GLN A 128 5.84 9.02 -6.51
C GLN A 128 6.87 10.14 -6.42
N ILE A 129 6.49 11.26 -5.82
CA ILE A 129 7.36 12.43 -5.63
C ILE A 129 8.55 12.04 -4.77
N GLU A 130 8.31 11.37 -3.65
CA GLU A 130 9.36 10.89 -2.76
C GLU A 130 10.32 9.95 -3.49
N THR A 131 9.79 8.96 -4.20
CA THR A 131 10.59 8.00 -4.98
C THR A 131 11.45 8.72 -6.04
N PHE A 132 10.88 9.73 -6.71
CA PHE A 132 11.59 10.52 -7.69
C PHE A 132 12.75 11.31 -7.05
N LEU A 133 12.47 12.01 -5.94
CA LEU A 133 13.48 12.80 -5.22
C LEU A 133 14.61 11.92 -4.69
N LEU A 134 14.30 10.79 -4.08
CA LEU A 134 15.32 9.85 -3.58
C LEU A 134 16.22 9.32 -4.71
N ARG A 135 15.67 9.04 -5.89
CA ARG A 135 16.45 8.61 -7.06
C ARG A 135 17.31 9.74 -7.62
N LEU A 136 16.79 10.97 -7.63
CA LEU A 136 17.53 12.15 -8.05
C LEU A 136 18.74 12.39 -7.12
N MET A 137 18.53 12.31 -5.82
CA MET A 137 19.59 12.49 -4.80
C MET A 137 20.69 11.41 -4.89
N ARG A 138 20.32 10.19 -5.33
CA ARG A 138 21.27 9.09 -5.55
C ARG A 138 22.03 9.20 -6.89
N GLY A 139 21.84 10.28 -7.64
CA GLY A 139 22.51 10.51 -8.91
C GLY A 139 22.06 9.58 -10.04
N SER A 140 20.83 9.08 -9.97
CA SER A 140 20.28 8.21 -11.02
C SER A 140 20.18 8.96 -12.34
N GLY A 141 20.72 8.39 -13.42
CA GLY A 141 20.55 8.93 -14.77
C GLY A 141 19.07 8.92 -15.23
N ALA A 142 18.77 9.53 -16.38
CA ALA A 142 17.40 9.71 -16.88
C ALA A 142 16.55 8.42 -16.89
N ARG A 143 17.13 7.27 -17.18
CA ARG A 143 16.46 5.97 -17.12
C ARG A 143 16.13 5.52 -15.69
N GLY A 144 16.97 5.88 -14.72
CA GLY A 144 16.78 5.56 -13.30
C GLY A 144 15.76 6.45 -12.59
N LEU A 145 15.44 7.62 -13.15
CA LEU A 145 14.46 8.57 -12.61
C LEU A 145 13.00 8.17 -12.87
N SER A 146 12.75 7.07 -13.62
CA SER A 146 11.39 6.62 -13.89
C SER A 146 10.69 6.23 -12.58
N SER A 147 9.65 6.96 -12.22
CA SER A 147 8.81 6.73 -11.04
C SER A 147 8.14 5.34 -11.01
N MET A 148 7.43 5.01 -9.95
CA MET A 148 6.67 3.77 -9.87
C MET A 148 5.63 3.71 -10.99
N LYS A 149 5.40 2.52 -11.54
CA LYS A 149 4.33 2.28 -12.52
C LYS A 149 3.05 1.88 -11.79
N MET A 150 1.90 2.33 -12.28
CA MET A 150 0.59 1.90 -11.77
C MET A 150 0.44 0.38 -11.86
N LEU A 151 0.89 -0.20 -12.96
CA LEU A 151 0.98 -1.64 -13.19
C LEU A 151 2.44 -2.03 -13.38
N SER A 152 2.90 -2.99 -12.61
CA SER A 152 4.25 -3.53 -12.69
C SER A 152 4.25 -5.02 -12.41
N TRP A 153 5.35 -5.69 -12.74
CA TRP A 153 5.56 -7.10 -12.45
C TRP A 153 6.73 -7.25 -11.50
N TYR A 154 6.61 -8.18 -10.59
CA TYR A 154 7.69 -8.61 -9.73
C TYR A 154 7.62 -10.14 -9.65
N ASP A 155 8.66 -10.79 -10.16
CA ASP A 155 8.77 -12.26 -10.15
C ASP A 155 7.48 -12.95 -10.66
N GLU A 156 7.07 -12.60 -11.89
CA GLU A 156 5.86 -13.11 -12.58
C GLU A 156 4.50 -12.74 -11.93
N LYS A 157 4.49 -12.04 -10.80
CA LYS A 157 3.27 -11.55 -10.17
C LYS A 157 2.97 -10.10 -10.54
N MET A 158 1.73 -9.85 -10.85
CA MET A 158 1.24 -8.51 -11.18
C MET A 158 1.04 -7.69 -9.91
N ILE A 159 1.59 -6.47 -9.89
CA ILE A 159 1.40 -5.51 -8.81
C ILE A 159 0.67 -4.29 -9.37
N PHE A 160 -0.44 -3.94 -8.76
CA PHE A 160 -1.27 -2.81 -9.16
C PHE A 160 -1.37 -1.77 -8.03
N ARG A 161 -1.24 -0.49 -8.40
CA ARG A 161 -1.24 0.66 -7.48
C ARG A 161 -2.33 1.62 -7.90
N PRO A 162 -3.60 1.36 -7.53
CA PRO A 162 -4.72 2.17 -8.00
C PRO A 162 -4.62 3.65 -7.59
N PHE A 163 -4.06 3.94 -6.41
CA PHE A 163 -3.96 5.31 -5.89
C PHE A 163 -2.76 6.11 -6.39
N LEU A 164 -1.92 5.55 -7.25
CA LEU A 164 -0.66 6.19 -7.68
C LEU A 164 -0.83 7.56 -8.35
N CYS A 165 -2.03 7.90 -8.81
CA CYS A 165 -2.42 9.22 -9.35
C CYS A 165 -3.48 9.92 -8.47
N VAL A 166 -3.61 9.52 -7.22
CA VAL A 166 -4.51 10.12 -6.24
C VAL A 166 -3.67 10.88 -5.22
N SER A 167 -4.01 12.16 -5.00
CA SER A 167 -3.33 12.97 -3.99
C SER A 167 -3.64 12.51 -2.57
N LYS A 168 -2.70 12.69 -1.67
CA LYS A 168 -2.87 12.37 -0.25
C LYS A 168 -4.07 13.08 0.36
N SER A 169 -4.29 14.35 0.00
CA SER A 169 -5.43 15.14 0.48
C SER A 169 -6.78 14.49 0.17
N ARG A 170 -6.95 13.83 -0.97
CA ARG A 170 -8.17 13.10 -1.31
C ARG A 170 -8.34 11.83 -0.48
N ILE A 171 -7.24 11.16 -0.18
CA ILE A 171 -7.25 9.98 0.70
C ILE A 171 -7.64 10.41 2.13
N ASP A 172 -7.07 11.52 2.62
CA ASP A 172 -7.35 12.08 3.94
C ASP A 172 -8.83 12.51 4.07
N GLU A 173 -9.34 13.19 3.04
CA GLU A 173 -10.74 13.58 2.98
C GLU A 173 -11.68 12.37 3.03
N TYR A 174 -11.43 11.36 2.20
CA TYR A 174 -12.22 10.12 2.19
C TYR A 174 -12.15 9.40 3.53
N CYS A 175 -10.95 9.29 4.10
CA CYS A 175 -10.72 8.68 5.40
C CYS A 175 -11.58 9.34 6.50
N SER A 176 -11.56 10.67 6.53
CA SER A 176 -12.31 11.47 7.51
C SER A 176 -13.82 11.35 7.33
N GLN A 177 -14.30 11.47 6.09
CA GLN A 177 -15.74 11.38 5.76
C GLN A 177 -16.33 10.01 6.09
N ASN A 178 -15.59 8.94 5.84
CA ASN A 178 -16.02 7.56 6.08
C ASN A 178 -15.62 7.03 7.47
N LYS A 179 -14.95 7.84 8.29
CA LYS A 179 -14.46 7.47 9.64
C LYS A 179 -13.64 6.18 9.62
N ILE A 180 -12.76 6.07 8.63
CA ILE A 180 -11.90 4.89 8.47
C ILE A 180 -10.91 4.81 9.64
N SER A 181 -10.90 3.68 10.33
CA SER A 181 -9.94 3.42 11.39
C SER A 181 -8.59 2.97 10.82
N PHE A 182 -7.50 3.52 11.36
CA PHE A 182 -6.13 3.16 10.98
C PHE A 182 -5.18 3.36 12.17
N VAL A 183 -3.99 2.76 12.07
CA VAL A 183 -2.91 3.00 13.03
C VAL A 183 -1.97 4.06 12.47
N GLN A 184 -1.64 5.06 13.28
CA GLN A 184 -0.69 6.09 12.92
C GLN A 184 0.72 5.60 13.24
N ASP A 185 1.60 5.61 12.25
CA ASP A 185 3.01 5.32 12.45
C ASP A 185 3.72 6.56 13.00
N LEU A 186 4.02 6.54 14.30
CA LEU A 186 4.73 7.63 14.96
C LEU A 186 6.23 7.61 14.69
N SER A 187 6.77 6.53 14.16
CA SER A 187 8.21 6.41 13.87
C SER A 187 8.66 7.30 12.72
N CYS A 188 7.78 7.62 11.78
CA CYS A 188 8.06 8.59 10.71
C CYS A 188 8.37 9.99 11.23
N LEU A 189 7.85 10.37 12.41
CA LEU A 189 8.10 11.69 13.00
C LEU A 189 9.52 11.82 13.61
N LEU A 190 10.19 10.71 13.90
CA LEU A 190 11.52 10.70 14.51
C LEU A 190 12.65 10.85 13.48
N TYR A 191 12.39 10.61 12.20
CA TYR A 191 13.39 10.69 11.12
C TYR A 191 13.41 12.04 10.38
N THR A 192 12.50 12.97 10.72
CA THR A 192 12.45 14.33 10.11
C THR A 192 13.20 15.39 10.88
N SER A 193 13.93 15.05 11.95
CA SER A 193 14.84 16.01 12.59
C SER A 193 16.10 16.15 11.74
N PRO A 194 16.37 17.33 11.15
CA PRO A 194 17.67 17.57 10.55
C PRO A 194 18.70 17.51 11.68
N SER A 195 19.65 16.59 11.56
CA SER A 195 20.86 16.60 12.40
C SER A 195 21.53 17.97 12.24
N PRO A 196 21.79 18.72 13.31
CA PRO A 196 22.60 19.92 13.19
C PRO A 196 23.97 19.51 12.68
N ARG A 197 24.34 20.03 11.53
CA ARG A 197 25.71 19.97 11.02
C ARG A 197 26.47 21.10 11.72
N ASP A 198 27.40 20.74 12.56
CA ASP A 198 28.52 21.59 12.96
C ASP A 198 29.49 21.72 11.77
#